data_68d8c25b7617f6f26156ee3ad1f3777c
#
_entry.id   68d8c25b7617f6f26156ee3ad1f3777c
#
_cell.length_a   1.000
_cell.length_b   1.000
_cell.length_c   1.000
_cell.angle_alpha   90.00
_cell.angle_beta   90.00
_cell.angle_gamma   90.00
#
_symmetry.space_group_name_H-M   'P 1'
#
loop_
_entity.id
_entity.type
_entity.pdbx_description
1 polymer ?
#
loop_
_entity_poly.entity_id
_entity_poly.type
_entity_poly.pdbx_seq_one_letter_code
_entity_poly.pdbx_strand_id
1 'polypeptide(L)'
;MVISDKAAQANRQNSQHSTGPKTPEGKQAIRFNALTYGLRTRASILPDENAADYSRLWDELDAEWQPQNRTERAYLETMVTSQWLLARVAASEQKVYMFIAFGEKQFAMLATVAKLRAQLERSFRTAIEDMKQSQKDRQARRPQPAQAAQPAKPAPAPAHSPAGPQAPPPDYVMSQAPESHPVSCSPATPDTR
;
A
#
# COMPACT_ATOMS: atom_id res chain seq x y z
N MET A 1 -11.66 -16.49 21.62
CA MET A 1 -11.26 -17.37 22.72
C MET A 1 -11.75 -16.74 24.01
N VAL A 2 -12.74 -17.33 24.68
CA VAL A 2 -13.34 -16.78 25.91
C VAL A 2 -12.51 -17.29 27.09
N ILE A 3 -11.98 -16.36 27.89
CA ILE A 3 -11.23 -16.72 29.11
C ILE A 3 -12.22 -17.22 30.16
N SER A 4 -11.94 -18.36 30.80
CA SER A 4 -12.80 -18.88 31.84
C SER A 4 -12.82 -17.96 33.08
N ASP A 5 -13.94 -17.90 33.80
CA ASP A 5 -14.10 -17.04 34.99
C ASP A 5 -13.03 -17.31 36.06
N LYS A 6 -12.62 -18.57 36.23
CA LYS A 6 -11.52 -18.97 37.10
C LYS A 6 -10.20 -18.36 36.70
N ALA A 7 -9.88 -18.31 35.39
CA ALA A 7 -8.67 -17.67 34.90
C ALA A 7 -8.74 -16.13 35.05
N ALA A 8 -9.91 -15.54 34.83
CA ALA A 8 -10.12 -14.11 35.05
C ALA A 8 -9.95 -13.71 36.52
N GLN A 9 -10.44 -14.53 37.45
CA GLN A 9 -10.32 -14.31 38.87
C GLN A 9 -8.84 -14.48 39.36
N ALA A 10 -8.14 -15.51 38.88
CA ALA A 10 -6.71 -15.69 39.15
C ALA A 10 -5.88 -14.50 38.61
N ASN A 11 -6.17 -14.01 37.42
CA ASN A 11 -5.51 -12.85 36.84
C ASN A 11 -5.73 -11.57 37.67
N ARG A 12 -6.96 -11.36 38.21
CA ARG A 12 -7.24 -10.23 39.10
C ARG A 12 -6.47 -10.32 40.41
N GLN A 13 -6.38 -11.51 41.01
CA GLN A 13 -5.57 -11.72 42.25
C GLN A 13 -4.08 -11.49 41.98
N ASN A 14 -3.54 -12.04 40.88
CA ASN A 14 -2.16 -11.85 40.48
C ASN A 14 -1.83 -10.36 40.19
N SER A 15 -2.77 -9.62 39.60
CA SER A 15 -2.58 -8.19 39.32
C SER A 15 -2.46 -7.35 40.61
N GLN A 16 -3.11 -7.73 41.70
CA GLN A 16 -3.00 -7.06 43.00
C GLN A 16 -1.62 -7.27 43.64
N HIS A 17 -0.96 -8.38 43.34
CA HIS A 17 0.39 -8.70 43.80
C HIS A 17 1.48 -8.24 42.84
N SER A 18 1.11 -7.85 41.60
CA SER A 18 2.02 -7.35 40.60
C SER A 18 2.38 -5.89 40.87
N THR A 19 3.43 -5.69 41.61
CA THR A 19 4.00 -4.35 41.79
C THR A 19 5.01 -4.10 40.69
N GLY A 20 4.71 -3.14 39.80
CA GLY A 20 5.69 -2.65 38.83
C GLY A 20 6.97 -2.16 39.50
N PRO A 21 8.08 -1.95 38.80
CA PRO A 21 9.36 -1.59 39.40
C PRO A 21 9.23 -0.29 40.14
N LYS A 22 9.65 -0.32 41.41
CA LYS A 22 9.66 0.84 42.32
C LYS A 22 10.97 1.62 42.23
N THR A 23 12.07 0.96 41.86
CA THR A 23 13.40 1.56 41.77
C THR A 23 13.60 2.31 40.43
N PRO A 24 14.45 3.35 40.38
CA PRO A 24 14.79 4.04 39.13
C PRO A 24 15.36 3.09 38.07
N GLU A 25 16.21 2.14 38.45
CA GLU A 25 16.83 1.14 37.61
C GLU A 25 15.76 0.19 37.00
N GLY A 26 14.81 -0.25 37.83
CA GLY A 26 13.70 -1.10 37.40
C GLY A 26 12.76 -0.36 36.44
N LYS A 27 12.45 0.92 36.70
CA LYS A 27 11.69 1.77 35.78
C LYS A 27 12.42 1.96 34.44
N GLN A 28 13.73 2.12 34.48
CA GLN A 28 14.58 2.24 33.33
C GLN A 28 14.59 0.94 32.49
N ALA A 29 14.69 -0.24 33.15
CA ALA A 29 14.61 -1.53 32.50
C ALA A 29 13.27 -1.74 31.75
N ILE A 30 12.13 -1.36 32.36
CA ILE A 30 10.82 -1.43 31.70
C ILE A 30 10.71 -0.44 30.53
N ARG A 31 11.25 0.76 30.68
CA ARG A 31 11.30 1.75 29.60
C ARG A 31 12.04 1.20 28.37
N PHE A 32 13.09 0.43 28.57
CA PHE A 32 13.82 -0.23 27.48
C PHE A 32 13.07 -1.41 26.88
N ASN A 33 12.33 -2.17 27.68
CA ASN A 33 11.42 -3.19 27.15
C ASN A 33 10.34 -2.55 26.27
N ALA A 34 9.75 -1.43 26.69
CA ALA A 34 8.78 -0.68 25.89
C ALA A 34 9.38 -0.17 24.56
N LEU A 35 10.63 0.28 24.57
CA LEU A 35 11.35 0.65 23.36
C LEU A 35 11.51 -0.55 22.39
N THR A 36 11.87 -1.71 22.92
CA THR A 36 11.97 -2.96 22.13
C THR A 36 10.61 -3.38 21.59
N TYR A 37 9.52 -3.22 22.34
CA TYR A 37 8.16 -3.46 21.86
C TYR A 37 7.72 -2.44 20.81
N GLY A 38 8.01 -1.15 21.00
CA GLY A 38 7.72 -0.09 20.03
C GLY A 38 8.43 -0.31 18.69
N LEU A 39 9.66 -0.81 18.70
CA LEU A 39 10.41 -1.14 17.50
C LEU A 39 9.80 -2.30 16.69
N ARG A 40 9.05 -3.20 17.30
CA ARG A 40 8.41 -4.34 16.65
C ARG A 40 6.97 -4.09 16.25
N THR A 41 6.38 -2.98 16.62
CA THR A 41 5.00 -2.63 16.28
C THR A 41 4.91 -2.24 14.81
N ARG A 42 4.31 -3.11 14.02
CA ARG A 42 4.36 -3.09 12.52
C ARG A 42 3.71 -1.88 11.86
N ALA A 43 2.76 -1.25 12.44
CA ALA A 43 1.93 -0.32 11.67
C ALA A 43 1.52 0.93 12.43
N SER A 44 1.87 1.03 13.67
CA SER A 44 1.41 2.17 14.44
C SER A 44 2.46 3.26 14.41
N ILE A 45 2.06 4.42 13.96
CA ILE A 45 2.78 5.66 14.21
C ILE A 45 2.74 5.84 15.72
N LEU A 46 3.90 5.97 16.35
CA LEU A 46 3.98 6.21 17.80
C LEU A 46 3.47 7.63 18.12
N PRO A 47 2.97 7.89 19.34
CA PRO A 47 2.46 9.20 19.73
C PRO A 47 3.47 10.36 19.61
N ASP A 48 4.76 10.04 19.63
CA ASP A 48 5.88 10.97 19.48
C ASP A 48 6.39 11.08 18.02
N GLU A 49 5.77 10.35 17.10
CA GLU A 49 6.10 10.38 15.67
C GLU A 49 5.14 11.29 14.89
N ASN A 50 5.65 11.91 13.85
CA ASN A 50 4.86 12.79 13.00
C ASN A 50 4.16 11.99 11.88
N ALA A 51 2.84 11.93 11.92
CA ALA A 51 2.04 11.27 10.89
C ALA A 51 2.21 11.89 9.48
N ALA A 52 2.51 13.19 9.41
CA ALA A 52 2.72 13.86 8.12
C ALA A 52 4.02 13.40 7.45
N ASP A 53 5.06 13.06 8.22
CA ASP A 53 6.31 12.53 7.66
C ASP A 53 6.11 11.10 7.12
N TYR A 54 5.29 10.29 7.79
CA TYR A 54 4.91 8.98 7.30
C TYR A 54 4.11 9.07 5.99
N SER A 55 3.13 9.99 5.92
CA SER A 55 2.35 10.21 4.70
C SER A 55 3.23 10.70 3.55
N ARG A 56 4.16 11.60 3.82
CA ARG A 56 5.11 12.08 2.81
C ARG A 56 5.99 10.95 2.26
N LEU A 57 6.53 10.10 3.14
CA LEU A 57 7.30 8.94 2.72
C LEU A 57 6.47 7.98 1.85
N TRP A 58 5.19 7.81 2.19
CA TRP A 58 4.27 7.02 1.39
C TRP A 58 4.08 7.63 -0.01
N ASP A 59 3.77 8.92 -0.06
CA ASP A 59 3.51 9.63 -1.33
C ASP A 59 4.75 9.65 -2.24
N GLU A 60 5.94 9.84 -1.67
CA GLU A 60 7.21 9.80 -2.39
C GLU A 60 7.46 8.43 -3.04
N LEU A 61 7.29 7.33 -2.28
CA LEU A 61 7.48 5.99 -2.81
C LEU A 61 6.36 5.57 -3.77
N ASP A 62 5.11 6.00 -3.56
CA ASP A 62 4.00 5.75 -4.48
C ASP A 62 4.24 6.45 -5.82
N ALA A 63 4.71 7.69 -5.80
CA ALA A 63 5.06 8.45 -6.99
C ALA A 63 6.26 7.84 -7.75
N GLU A 64 7.27 7.33 -7.04
CA GLU A 64 8.44 6.70 -7.64
C GLU A 64 8.10 5.36 -8.30
N TRP A 65 7.38 4.49 -7.58
CA TRP A 65 7.15 3.11 -8.01
C TRP A 65 5.86 2.90 -8.79
N GLN A 66 4.87 3.76 -8.68
CA GLN A 66 3.60 3.74 -9.41
C GLN A 66 2.94 2.35 -9.47
N PRO A 67 2.57 1.74 -8.34
CA PRO A 67 2.01 0.41 -8.30
C PRO A 67 0.67 0.35 -9.03
N GLN A 68 0.51 -0.58 -9.96
CA GLN A 68 -0.69 -0.72 -10.79
C GLN A 68 -1.66 -1.80 -10.31
N ASN A 69 -1.21 -2.70 -9.43
CA ASN A 69 -2.01 -3.80 -8.95
C ASN A 69 -1.87 -3.97 -7.43
N ARG A 70 -2.72 -4.83 -6.85
CA ARG A 70 -2.75 -5.08 -5.41
C ARG A 70 -1.43 -5.67 -4.89
N THR A 71 -0.78 -6.52 -5.66
CA THR A 71 0.49 -7.16 -5.27
C THR A 71 1.61 -6.13 -5.20
N GLU A 72 1.73 -5.28 -6.22
CA GLU A 72 2.69 -4.17 -6.22
C GLU A 72 2.44 -3.20 -5.05
N ARG A 73 1.16 -2.93 -4.73
CA ARG A 73 0.81 -2.09 -3.58
C ARG A 73 1.20 -2.72 -2.24
N ALA A 74 1.11 -4.05 -2.10
CA ALA A 74 1.58 -4.76 -0.91
C ALA A 74 3.12 -4.70 -0.76
N TYR A 75 3.86 -4.76 -1.86
CA TYR A 75 5.31 -4.53 -1.84
C TYR A 75 5.64 -3.10 -1.45
N LEU A 76 4.93 -2.11 -2.00
CA LEU A 76 5.08 -0.71 -1.61
C LEU A 76 4.85 -0.51 -0.10
N GLU A 77 3.77 -1.07 0.45
CA GLU A 77 3.47 -1.02 1.88
C GLU A 77 4.63 -1.61 2.71
N THR A 78 5.20 -2.72 2.26
CA THR A 78 6.36 -3.34 2.92
C THR A 78 7.60 -2.43 2.85
N MET A 79 7.83 -1.75 1.74
CA MET A 79 8.93 -0.79 1.56
C MET A 79 8.77 0.40 2.50
N VAL A 80 7.60 1.06 2.50
CA VAL A 80 7.29 2.20 3.38
C VAL A 80 7.45 1.80 4.85
N THR A 81 6.84 0.69 5.26
CA THR A 81 6.89 0.22 6.64
C THR A 81 8.32 -0.10 7.08
N SER A 82 9.10 -0.78 6.23
CA SER A 82 10.49 -1.12 6.54
C SER A 82 11.35 0.13 6.67
N GLN A 83 11.20 1.10 5.79
CA GLN A 83 11.96 2.34 5.81
C GLN A 83 11.60 3.21 7.02
N TRP A 84 10.31 3.30 7.36
CA TRP A 84 9.84 3.99 8.57
C TRP A 84 10.40 3.38 9.85
N LEU A 85 10.36 2.05 9.94
CA LEU A 85 10.93 1.33 11.07
C LEU A 85 12.46 1.45 11.15
N LEU A 86 13.16 1.52 10.01
CA LEU A 86 14.60 1.78 9.99
C LEU A 86 14.96 3.14 10.58
N ALA A 87 14.20 4.19 10.26
CA ALA A 87 14.38 5.51 10.86
C ALA A 87 14.15 5.47 12.39
N ARG A 88 13.11 4.76 12.85
CA ARG A 88 12.83 4.54 14.28
C ARG A 88 13.95 3.78 14.97
N VAL A 89 14.50 2.74 14.32
CA VAL A 89 15.64 1.96 14.81
C VAL A 89 16.87 2.86 14.99
N ALA A 90 17.17 3.70 14.01
CA ALA A 90 18.30 4.63 14.08
C ALA A 90 18.16 5.64 15.24
N ALA A 91 16.96 6.22 15.43
CA ALA A 91 16.68 7.10 16.54
C ALA A 91 16.80 6.39 17.91
N SER A 92 16.42 5.11 17.96
CA SER A 92 16.50 4.28 19.16
C SER A 92 17.95 3.89 19.48
N GLU A 93 18.75 3.59 18.50
CA GLU A 93 20.18 3.34 18.62
C GLU A 93 20.90 4.55 19.24
N GLN A 94 20.60 5.74 18.74
CA GLN A 94 21.12 6.98 19.30
C GLN A 94 20.75 7.17 20.77
N LYS A 95 19.49 6.87 21.15
CA LYS A 95 19.02 6.93 22.55
C LYS A 95 19.77 5.91 23.44
N VAL A 96 20.08 4.71 22.93
CA VAL A 96 20.86 3.71 23.67
C VAL A 96 22.27 4.22 23.97
N TYR A 97 22.94 4.85 23.01
CA TYR A 97 24.26 5.45 23.24
C TYR A 97 24.24 6.61 24.25
N MET A 98 23.19 7.43 24.22
CA MET A 98 23.14 8.63 25.09
C MET A 98 22.71 8.33 26.52
N PHE A 99 21.81 7.37 26.74
CA PHE A 99 21.12 7.20 28.02
C PHE A 99 21.47 5.92 28.77
N ILE A 100 22.19 4.99 28.17
CA ILE A 100 22.59 3.75 28.82
C ILE A 100 24.08 3.83 29.17
N ALA A 101 24.40 3.59 30.46
CA ALA A 101 25.79 3.48 30.90
C ALA A 101 26.50 2.36 30.11
N PHE A 102 27.77 2.65 29.75
CA PHE A 102 28.60 1.70 29.04
C PHE A 102 28.73 0.39 29.86
N GLY A 103 28.36 -0.72 29.25
CA GLY A 103 28.41 -2.02 29.90
C GLY A 103 27.62 -3.11 29.16
N GLU A 104 27.55 -4.29 29.74
CA GLU A 104 26.95 -5.49 29.14
C GLU A 104 25.52 -5.27 28.67
N LYS A 105 24.70 -4.54 29.45
CA LYS A 105 23.31 -4.22 29.07
C LYS A 105 23.21 -3.38 27.82
N GLN A 106 24.10 -2.40 27.65
CA GLN A 106 24.18 -1.56 26.46
C GLN A 106 24.52 -2.43 25.22
N PHE A 107 25.53 -3.28 25.34
CA PHE A 107 25.90 -4.18 24.25
C PHE A 107 24.80 -5.15 23.86
N ALA A 108 24.08 -5.73 24.82
CA ALA A 108 22.95 -6.62 24.57
C ALA A 108 21.81 -5.91 23.82
N MET A 109 21.52 -4.64 24.18
CA MET A 109 20.51 -3.84 23.49
C MET A 109 20.97 -3.46 22.09
N LEU A 110 22.21 -3.02 21.92
CA LEU A 110 22.75 -2.69 20.58
C LEU A 110 22.74 -3.93 19.67
N ALA A 111 23.08 -5.11 20.18
CA ALA A 111 22.98 -6.36 19.42
C ALA A 111 21.54 -6.67 18.99
N THR A 112 20.55 -6.38 19.84
CA THR A 112 19.13 -6.56 19.50
C THR A 112 18.70 -5.57 18.43
N VAL A 113 19.07 -4.31 18.56
CA VAL A 113 18.81 -3.25 17.58
C VAL A 113 19.47 -3.57 16.24
N ALA A 114 20.71 -4.04 16.26
CA ALA A 114 21.43 -4.43 15.02
C ALA A 114 20.76 -5.61 14.30
N LYS A 115 20.27 -6.62 15.03
CA LYS A 115 19.52 -7.74 14.44
C LYS A 115 18.23 -7.26 13.76
N LEU A 116 17.48 -6.37 14.45
CA LEU A 116 16.25 -5.80 13.88
C LEU A 116 16.55 -4.95 12.64
N ARG A 117 17.58 -4.11 12.70
CA ARG A 117 18.04 -3.33 11.54
C ARG A 117 18.33 -4.23 10.34
N ALA A 118 19.15 -5.26 10.52
CA ALA A 118 19.49 -6.20 9.46
C ALA A 118 18.27 -6.95 8.91
N GLN A 119 17.26 -7.23 9.74
CA GLN A 119 16.01 -7.83 9.30
C GLN A 119 15.19 -6.86 8.42
N LEU A 120 15.06 -5.60 8.85
CA LEU A 120 14.32 -4.57 8.11
C LEU A 120 15.00 -4.23 6.78
N GLU A 121 16.32 -4.13 6.76
CA GLU A 121 17.09 -3.90 5.54
C GLU A 121 16.91 -5.03 4.52
N ARG A 122 16.89 -6.28 4.98
CA ARG A 122 16.57 -7.43 4.11
C ARG A 122 15.14 -7.36 3.59
N SER A 123 14.17 -7.09 4.46
CA SER A 123 12.75 -6.96 4.07
C SER A 123 12.55 -5.87 3.02
N PHE A 124 13.18 -4.71 3.22
CA PHE A 124 13.15 -3.61 2.27
C PHE A 124 13.75 -3.98 0.91
N ARG A 125 14.92 -4.60 0.91
CA ARG A 125 15.59 -5.06 -0.32
C ARG A 125 14.77 -6.08 -1.07
N THR A 126 14.23 -7.10 -0.37
CA THR A 126 13.38 -8.12 -0.97
C THR A 126 12.12 -7.49 -1.59
N ALA A 127 11.47 -6.54 -0.89
CA ALA A 127 10.30 -5.86 -1.42
C ALA A 127 10.61 -5.06 -2.70
N ILE A 128 11.80 -4.46 -2.81
CA ILE A 128 12.27 -3.78 -4.04
C ILE A 128 12.46 -4.80 -5.18
N GLU A 129 13.09 -5.92 -4.90
CA GLU A 129 13.34 -6.96 -5.91
C GLU A 129 12.02 -7.55 -6.42
N ASP A 130 11.10 -7.88 -5.52
CA ASP A 130 9.76 -8.39 -5.84
C ASP A 130 8.94 -7.38 -6.63
N MET A 131 9.01 -6.08 -6.26
CA MET A 131 8.36 -5.00 -7.00
C MET A 131 8.89 -4.91 -8.44
N LYS A 132 10.20 -4.89 -8.62
CA LYS A 132 10.85 -4.86 -9.95
C LYS A 132 10.44 -6.07 -10.80
N GLN A 133 10.42 -7.26 -10.19
CA GLN A 133 10.02 -8.47 -10.89
C GLN A 133 8.55 -8.43 -11.29
N SER A 134 7.66 -8.00 -10.39
CA SER A 134 6.22 -7.84 -10.69
C SER A 134 5.97 -6.86 -11.83
N GLN A 135 6.66 -5.72 -11.83
CA GLN A 135 6.56 -4.73 -12.90
C GLN A 135 7.07 -5.27 -14.25
N LYS A 136 8.17 -6.01 -14.24
CA LYS A 136 8.72 -6.67 -15.43
C LYS A 136 7.74 -7.70 -16.00
N ASP A 137 7.16 -8.54 -15.13
CA ASP A 137 6.18 -9.55 -15.54
C ASP A 137 4.90 -8.91 -16.10
N ARG A 138 4.47 -7.79 -15.52
CA ARG A 138 3.34 -6.99 -16.03
C ARG A 138 3.63 -6.42 -17.41
N GLN A 139 4.83 -5.90 -17.64
CA GLN A 139 5.25 -5.38 -18.94
C GLN A 139 5.31 -6.51 -20.00
N ALA A 140 5.82 -7.67 -19.62
CA ALA A 140 5.87 -8.84 -20.51
C ALA A 140 4.48 -9.40 -20.89
N ARG A 141 3.49 -9.28 -19.97
CA ARG A 141 2.09 -9.69 -20.21
C ARG A 141 1.29 -8.66 -20.99
N ARG A 142 1.78 -7.43 -21.15
CA ARG A 142 1.10 -6.42 -21.95
C ARG A 142 1.13 -6.87 -23.41
N PRO A 143 -0.04 -7.07 -24.10
CA PRO A 143 -0.04 -7.42 -25.51
C PRO A 143 0.80 -6.38 -26.24
N GLN A 144 1.82 -6.81 -26.95
CA GLN A 144 2.49 -5.90 -27.88
C GLN A 144 1.38 -5.32 -28.77
N PRO A 145 1.31 -3.98 -28.94
CA PRO A 145 0.40 -3.42 -29.92
C PRO A 145 0.69 -4.18 -31.21
N ALA A 146 -0.34 -4.89 -31.71
CA ALA A 146 -0.23 -5.66 -32.94
C ALA A 146 0.52 -4.76 -33.90
N GLN A 147 1.69 -5.21 -34.37
CA GLN A 147 2.48 -4.51 -35.38
C GLN A 147 1.47 -4.07 -36.39
N ALA A 148 1.31 -2.76 -36.59
CA ALA A 148 0.33 -2.16 -37.45
C ALA A 148 0.28 -3.02 -38.73
N ALA A 149 -0.84 -3.68 -38.92
CA ALA A 149 -1.03 -4.57 -40.07
C ALA A 149 -0.49 -3.83 -41.27
N GLN A 150 0.58 -4.34 -41.86
CA GLN A 150 1.08 -3.80 -43.11
C GLN A 150 -0.13 -3.72 -44.00
N PRO A 151 -0.40 -2.56 -44.65
CA PRO A 151 -1.56 -2.44 -45.52
C PRO A 151 -1.49 -3.58 -46.50
N ALA A 152 -2.50 -4.45 -46.47
CA ALA A 152 -2.59 -5.59 -47.35
C ALA A 152 -2.42 -5.06 -48.80
N LYS A 153 -1.39 -5.59 -49.47
CA LYS A 153 -1.13 -5.29 -50.89
C LYS A 153 -2.47 -5.43 -51.61
N PRO A 154 -2.95 -4.40 -52.35
CA PRO A 154 -4.25 -4.45 -52.99
C PRO A 154 -4.33 -5.70 -53.90
N ALA A 155 -5.34 -6.52 -53.64
CA ALA A 155 -5.62 -7.67 -54.49
C ALA A 155 -5.90 -7.16 -55.91
N PRO A 156 -5.44 -7.87 -56.98
CA PRO A 156 -5.73 -7.48 -58.37
C PRO A 156 -7.24 -7.46 -58.58
N ALA A 157 -7.73 -6.38 -59.17
CA ALA A 157 -9.14 -6.18 -59.44
C ALA A 157 -9.71 -7.32 -60.31
N PRO A 158 -10.90 -7.87 -59.97
CA PRO A 158 -11.57 -8.84 -60.85
C PRO A 158 -11.99 -8.17 -62.10
N ALA A 159 -11.73 -8.85 -63.27
CA ALA A 159 -12.08 -8.42 -64.60
C ALA A 159 -13.59 -8.18 -64.69
N HIS A 160 -13.97 -7.03 -65.25
CA HIS A 160 -15.35 -6.65 -65.57
C HIS A 160 -16.01 -7.62 -66.54
N SER A 161 -17.07 -8.29 -66.11
CA SER A 161 -18.06 -8.86 -66.98
C SER A 161 -19.14 -7.82 -67.27
N PRO A 162 -19.63 -7.72 -68.50
CA PRO A 162 -20.61 -6.69 -68.87
C PRO A 162 -21.96 -6.98 -68.22
N ALA A 163 -22.54 -5.96 -67.68
CA ALA A 163 -23.84 -6.00 -66.98
C ALA A 163 -24.99 -6.02 -68.02
N GLY A 164 -25.94 -6.94 -67.81
CA GLY A 164 -27.27 -6.89 -68.41
C GLY A 164 -28.19 -5.87 -67.69
N PRO A 165 -29.29 -5.44 -68.30
CA PRO A 165 -30.10 -4.33 -67.80
C PRO A 165 -30.87 -4.68 -66.54
N GLN A 166 -30.71 -3.83 -65.49
CA GLN A 166 -31.40 -3.92 -64.19
C GLN A 166 -32.78 -3.25 -64.26
N ALA A 167 -33.80 -3.90 -63.70
CA ALA A 167 -35.14 -3.41 -63.52
C ALA A 167 -35.18 -2.37 -62.34
N PRO A 168 -36.13 -1.40 -62.34
CA PRO A 168 -36.21 -0.34 -61.35
C PRO A 168 -36.70 -0.87 -59.97
N PRO A 169 -36.26 -0.25 -58.87
CA PRO A 169 -36.66 -0.66 -57.51
C PRO A 169 -38.07 -0.21 -57.17
N PRO A 170 -38.79 -0.91 -56.26
CA PRO A 170 -40.12 -0.50 -55.81
C PRO A 170 -40.01 0.64 -54.75
N ASP A 171 -41.05 1.48 -54.78
CA ASP A 171 -41.24 2.68 -53.95
C ASP A 171 -41.07 2.44 -52.44
N TYR A 172 -40.17 3.23 -51.83
CA TYR A 172 -40.00 3.27 -50.38
C TYR A 172 -40.91 4.34 -49.77
N VAL A 173 -41.90 3.90 -49.00
CA VAL A 173 -42.83 4.77 -48.25
C VAL A 173 -42.13 5.33 -47.03
N MET A 174 -41.98 6.64 -46.95
CA MET A 174 -41.54 7.38 -45.78
C MET A 174 -42.55 7.28 -44.65
N SER A 175 -42.14 6.64 -43.55
CA SER A 175 -42.92 6.66 -42.32
C SER A 175 -42.42 7.76 -41.40
N GLN A 176 -43.36 8.54 -40.88
CA GLN A 176 -43.18 9.77 -40.13
C GLN A 176 -42.53 9.53 -38.75
N ALA A 177 -41.68 10.48 -38.31
CA ALA A 177 -41.11 10.57 -36.99
C ALA A 177 -42.17 11.03 -35.94
N PRO A 178 -42.13 10.54 -34.71
CA PRO A 178 -42.90 11.17 -33.63
C PRO A 178 -42.11 12.25 -32.91
N GLU A 179 -42.85 13.27 -32.51
CA GLU A 179 -42.48 14.54 -31.95
C GLU A 179 -41.81 14.43 -30.55
N SER A 180 -40.86 15.32 -30.34
CA SER A 180 -40.16 15.55 -29.07
C SER A 180 -41.01 16.37 -28.09
N HIS A 181 -41.20 15.88 -26.86
CA HIS A 181 -41.72 16.68 -25.75
C HIS A 181 -40.57 17.26 -24.90
N PRO A 182 -40.61 18.53 -24.52
CA PRO A 182 -39.61 19.13 -23.63
C PRO A 182 -39.95 18.85 -22.17
N VAL A 183 -38.99 18.32 -21.43
CA VAL A 183 -39.08 18.20 -19.96
C VAL A 183 -38.52 19.46 -19.32
N SER A 184 -39.39 20.14 -18.59
CA SER A 184 -39.16 21.34 -17.79
C SER A 184 -38.23 21.05 -16.60
N CYS A 185 -37.12 21.79 -16.50
CA CYS A 185 -36.30 21.88 -15.31
C CYS A 185 -36.79 23.00 -14.41
N SER A 186 -37.18 22.69 -13.19
CA SER A 186 -37.36 23.68 -12.11
C SER A 186 -36.16 23.61 -11.15
N PRO A 187 -35.63 24.78 -10.71
CA PRO A 187 -34.52 24.81 -9.76
C PRO A 187 -35.05 24.82 -8.30
N ALA A 188 -34.42 24.00 -7.46
CA ALA A 188 -34.62 24.02 -6.00
C ALA A 188 -33.69 25.03 -5.35
N THR A 189 -34.25 25.93 -4.56
CA THR A 189 -33.63 26.95 -3.71
C THR A 189 -32.96 26.35 -2.48
N PRO A 190 -31.89 26.95 -1.92
CA PRO A 190 -31.28 26.52 -0.67
C PRO A 190 -32.05 27.11 0.52
N ASP A 191 -32.32 26.30 1.53
CA ASP A 191 -32.86 26.74 2.81
C ASP A 191 -31.77 26.78 3.87
N THR A 192 -31.77 27.93 4.55
CA THR A 192 -30.87 28.37 5.61
C THR A 192 -31.44 27.93 6.96
N ARG A 193 -30.65 27.15 7.74
CA ARG A 193 -30.65 27.29 9.22
C ARG A 193 -29.49 26.52 9.85
#